data_a1c363dd477439dab296f92b05e4a687
#
_entry.id   a1c363dd477439dab296f92b05e4a687
#
_cell.length_a   1.000
_cell.length_b   1.000
_cell.length_c   1.000
_cell.angle_alpha   90.00
_cell.angle_beta   90.00
_cell.angle_gamma   90.00
#
_symmetry.space_group_name_H-M   'P 1'
#
loop_
_entity.id
_entity.type
_entity.pdbx_description
1 polymer ?
#
loop_
_entity_poly.entity_id
_entity_poly.type
_entity_poly.pdbx_seq_one_letter_code
_entity_poly.pdbx_strand_id
1 'polypeptide(L)'
;MSTELENVKKQEEEYSASNIQVLEGLEAVRKRPAMYIGDIGEKGLHHLVYEVVDNSIDEALAGYCTDIDVTINEDNSITVKDNGRGIPTDYHEKEGKSALEVVLTVLHAGGKFDKGSYKVSGGLHGVGVSCVNALSTLLIAEIHSRDGKIYRQTYSKGAPTSQVEVVGECTDRGTIITFKPDGSIFTHTTEYKYDILANRLRELAFLNKGISLNLYDKRPDEEGKTREDHFYSEEGLKEFVKYLDATRGTPIVEQIIYLDTEKNGVPVEVAMQYNDSFSENVHSYVNNINTCLLYTSPSPRDVEES
;
A
#
# COMPACT_ATOMS: atom_id res chain seq x y z
N MET A 1 43.80 -18.91 28.91
CA MET A 1 44.50 -18.47 27.67
C MET A 1 44.46 -19.48 26.52
N SER A 2 44.77 -20.78 26.70
CA SER A 2 44.69 -21.76 25.62
C SER A 2 43.25 -22.04 25.15
N THR A 3 42.29 -22.12 26.07
CA THR A 3 40.87 -22.45 25.76
C THR A 3 40.13 -21.29 25.09
N GLU A 4 40.47 -20.03 25.34
CA GLU A 4 39.90 -18.88 24.67
C GLU A 4 40.42 -18.73 23.24
N LEU A 5 41.69 -19.01 23.01
CA LEU A 5 42.31 -19.02 21.69
C LEU A 5 41.77 -20.17 20.78
N GLU A 6 41.46 -21.33 21.38
CA GLU A 6 40.82 -22.44 20.65
C GLU A 6 39.34 -22.13 20.31
N ASN A 7 38.62 -21.42 21.19
CA ASN A 7 37.25 -21.00 20.91
C ASN A 7 37.18 -19.89 19.85
N VAL A 8 38.12 -18.95 19.84
CA VAL A 8 38.23 -17.92 18.83
C VAL A 8 38.58 -18.55 17.46
N LYS A 9 39.54 -19.48 17.42
CA LYS A 9 39.86 -20.20 16.18
C LYS A 9 38.71 -21.06 15.69
N LYS A 10 37.92 -21.70 16.56
CA LYS A 10 36.72 -22.42 16.18
C LYS A 10 35.64 -21.52 15.60
N GLN A 11 35.47 -20.29 16.12
CA GLN A 11 34.55 -19.30 15.53
C GLN A 11 35.04 -18.77 14.18
N GLU A 12 36.33 -18.60 13.98
CA GLU A 12 36.89 -18.19 12.68
C GLU A 12 36.82 -19.30 11.61
N GLU A 13 36.91 -20.58 12.01
CA GLU A 13 36.73 -21.71 11.08
C GLU A 13 35.26 -21.94 10.69
N GLU A 14 34.30 -21.49 11.50
CA GLU A 14 32.86 -21.62 11.22
C GLU A 14 32.33 -20.55 10.23
N TYR A 15 33.01 -19.40 10.03
CA TYR A 15 32.57 -18.38 9.08
C TYR A 15 33.32 -18.51 7.76
N SER A 16 32.73 -19.24 6.83
CA SER A 16 33.27 -19.50 5.50
C SER A 16 32.26 -19.08 4.40
N ALA A 17 32.69 -19.14 3.16
CA ALA A 17 31.83 -18.85 2.01
C ALA A 17 30.54 -19.69 1.98
N SER A 18 30.57 -20.89 2.60
CA SER A 18 29.39 -21.75 2.74
C SER A 18 28.31 -21.18 3.68
N ASN A 19 28.65 -20.23 4.54
CA ASN A 19 27.74 -19.57 5.45
C ASN A 19 27.04 -18.35 4.80
N ILE A 20 27.48 -17.93 3.61
CA ILE A 20 26.89 -16.85 2.85
C ILE A 20 25.68 -17.42 2.10
N GLN A 21 24.47 -17.12 2.58
CA GLN A 21 23.23 -17.47 1.90
C GLN A 21 22.82 -16.33 0.98
N VAL A 22 22.65 -16.63 -0.30
CA VAL A 22 22.01 -15.72 -1.26
C VAL A 22 20.51 -16.05 -1.24
N LEU A 23 19.70 -15.06 -0.88
CA LEU A 23 18.25 -15.15 -0.91
C LEU A 23 17.75 -14.51 -2.19
N GLU A 24 16.97 -15.23 -2.97
CA GLU A 24 16.41 -14.72 -4.20
C GLU A 24 14.88 -14.57 -4.12
N GLY A 25 14.35 -13.57 -4.83
CA GLY A 25 12.94 -13.37 -5.02
C GLY A 25 12.13 -13.26 -3.72
N LEU A 26 10.97 -13.87 -3.70
CA LEU A 26 10.01 -13.78 -2.59
C LEU A 26 10.44 -14.56 -1.33
N GLU A 27 11.41 -15.47 -1.44
CA GLU A 27 11.99 -16.12 -0.25
C GLU A 27 12.74 -15.12 0.64
N ALA A 28 13.42 -14.13 0.03
CA ALA A 28 14.06 -13.04 0.76
C ALA A 28 13.04 -12.23 1.58
N VAL A 29 11.86 -11.95 1.01
CA VAL A 29 10.77 -11.25 1.69
C VAL A 29 10.30 -12.05 2.91
N ARG A 30 10.08 -13.35 2.77
CA ARG A 30 9.63 -14.21 3.86
C ARG A 30 10.66 -14.35 4.99
N LYS A 31 11.95 -14.39 4.67
CA LYS A 31 13.03 -14.49 5.68
C LYS A 31 13.31 -13.15 6.39
N ARG A 32 13.07 -12.02 5.74
CA ARG A 32 13.35 -10.68 6.27
C ARG A 32 12.17 -9.71 6.02
N PRO A 33 10.93 -10.06 6.47
CA PRO A 33 9.74 -9.28 6.13
C PRO A 33 9.82 -7.81 6.56
N ALA A 34 10.40 -7.52 7.73
CA ALA A 34 10.55 -6.16 8.23
C ALA A 34 11.38 -5.24 7.31
N MET A 35 12.26 -5.79 6.47
CA MET A 35 13.01 -4.98 5.48
C MET A 35 12.11 -4.46 4.36
N TYR A 36 10.98 -5.11 4.09
CA TYR A 36 10.07 -4.79 2.99
C TYR A 36 8.82 -4.03 3.46
N ILE A 37 8.29 -4.39 4.63
CA ILE A 37 7.05 -3.81 5.17
C ILE A 37 7.27 -3.01 6.47
N GLY A 38 8.53 -2.80 6.87
CA GLY A 38 8.94 -1.96 8.00
C GLY A 38 8.75 -2.60 9.38
N ASP A 39 7.75 -3.45 9.57
CA ASP A 39 7.39 -4.09 10.85
C ASP A 39 6.68 -5.42 10.59
N ILE A 40 6.68 -6.32 11.57
CA ILE A 40 5.95 -7.60 11.56
C ILE A 40 4.82 -7.68 12.61
N GLY A 41 4.59 -6.60 13.33
CA GLY A 41 3.47 -6.43 14.25
C GLY A 41 2.22 -5.85 13.57
N GLU A 42 1.38 -5.20 14.36
CA GLU A 42 0.13 -4.59 13.91
C GLU A 42 0.34 -3.59 12.77
N LYS A 43 1.37 -2.77 12.84
CA LYS A 43 1.67 -1.78 11.82
C LYS A 43 2.02 -2.42 10.47
N GLY A 44 2.89 -3.43 10.47
CA GLY A 44 3.26 -4.16 9.25
C GLY A 44 2.09 -4.97 8.69
N LEU A 45 1.22 -5.52 9.55
CA LEU A 45 0.00 -6.20 9.12
C LEU A 45 -0.92 -5.27 8.30
N HIS A 46 -1.20 -4.07 8.82
CA HIS A 46 -2.04 -3.08 8.13
C HIS A 46 -1.35 -2.53 6.87
N HIS A 47 -0.01 -2.48 6.85
CA HIS A 47 0.75 -2.06 5.68
C HIS A 47 0.51 -2.95 4.46
N LEU A 48 0.23 -4.25 4.64
CA LEU A 48 -0.18 -5.13 3.52
C LEU A 48 -1.42 -4.61 2.80
N VAL A 49 -2.40 -4.08 3.55
CA VAL A 49 -3.61 -3.48 2.96
C VAL A 49 -3.25 -2.21 2.19
N TYR A 50 -2.38 -1.37 2.78
CA TYR A 50 -1.95 -0.13 2.13
C TYR A 50 -1.27 -0.38 0.80
N GLU A 51 -0.41 -1.41 0.70
CA GLU A 51 0.26 -1.76 -0.55
C GLU A 51 -0.71 -2.14 -1.68
N VAL A 52 -1.81 -2.81 -1.36
CA VAL A 52 -2.83 -3.15 -2.36
C VAL A 52 -3.68 -1.94 -2.71
N VAL A 53 -4.12 -1.15 -1.71
CA VAL A 53 -4.91 0.08 -1.92
C VAL A 53 -4.10 1.10 -2.73
N ASP A 54 -2.82 1.29 -2.43
CA ASP A 54 -1.96 2.23 -3.15
C ASP A 54 -1.81 1.87 -4.64
N ASN A 55 -1.92 0.58 -5.01
CA ASN A 55 -1.98 0.18 -6.42
C ASN A 55 -3.27 0.65 -7.10
N SER A 56 -4.41 0.57 -6.41
CA SER A 56 -5.70 1.08 -6.91
C SER A 56 -5.71 2.61 -6.97
N ILE A 57 -5.07 3.29 -6.01
CA ILE A 57 -4.84 4.75 -6.06
C ILE A 57 -3.96 5.14 -7.25
N ASP A 58 -2.92 4.38 -7.57
CA ASP A 58 -2.09 4.64 -8.76
C ASP A 58 -2.91 4.53 -10.06
N GLU A 59 -3.86 3.58 -10.16
CA GLU A 59 -4.82 3.51 -11.26
C GLU A 59 -5.72 4.75 -11.30
N ALA A 60 -6.12 5.28 -10.14
CA ALA A 60 -6.92 6.49 -10.05
C ALA A 60 -6.13 7.74 -10.46
N LEU A 61 -4.87 7.88 -10.03
CA LEU A 61 -3.97 8.95 -10.46
C LEU A 61 -3.67 8.91 -11.97
N ALA A 62 -3.70 7.72 -12.56
CA ALA A 62 -3.62 7.54 -14.00
C ALA A 62 -4.94 7.85 -14.74
N GLY A 63 -6.03 8.14 -14.02
CA GLY A 63 -7.34 8.51 -14.56
C GLY A 63 -8.23 7.32 -14.94
N TYR A 64 -7.96 6.12 -14.44
CA TYR A 64 -8.67 4.91 -14.82
C TYR A 64 -9.52 4.29 -13.71
N CYS A 65 -9.37 4.74 -12.47
CA CYS A 65 -10.13 4.25 -11.33
C CYS A 65 -10.82 5.40 -10.61
N THR A 66 -12.06 5.20 -10.16
CA THR A 66 -12.88 6.17 -9.43
C THR A 66 -13.46 5.59 -8.14
N ASP A 67 -13.42 4.27 -7.99
CA ASP A 67 -14.07 3.58 -6.87
C ASP A 67 -13.19 2.43 -6.37
N ILE A 68 -12.97 2.38 -5.06
CA ILE A 68 -12.13 1.38 -4.38
C ILE A 68 -12.87 0.87 -3.15
N ASP A 69 -13.14 -0.43 -3.13
CA ASP A 69 -13.74 -1.12 -2.00
C ASP A 69 -12.70 -1.91 -1.22
N VAL A 70 -12.65 -1.71 0.08
CA VAL A 70 -11.83 -2.48 1.01
C VAL A 70 -12.75 -3.24 1.96
N THR A 71 -12.63 -4.55 2.01
CA THR A 71 -13.46 -5.42 2.86
C THR A 71 -12.61 -6.22 3.82
N ILE A 72 -12.89 -6.12 5.11
CA ILE A 72 -12.44 -7.08 6.12
C ILE A 72 -13.47 -8.21 6.11
N ASN A 73 -13.07 -9.40 5.68
CA ASN A 73 -13.96 -10.55 5.61
C ASN A 73 -14.14 -11.20 6.99
N GLU A 74 -15.18 -12.03 7.15
CA GLU A 74 -15.48 -12.74 8.41
C GLU A 74 -14.32 -13.61 8.90
N ASP A 75 -13.56 -14.21 7.98
CA ASP A 75 -12.37 -15.02 8.28
C ASP A 75 -11.10 -14.19 8.49
N ASN A 76 -11.25 -12.87 8.60
CA ASN A 76 -10.18 -11.89 8.75
C ASN A 76 -9.17 -11.86 7.57
N SER A 77 -9.58 -12.30 6.38
CA SER A 77 -8.90 -11.96 5.14
C SER A 77 -9.32 -10.56 4.69
N ILE A 78 -8.53 -9.94 3.81
CA ILE A 78 -8.84 -8.65 3.19
C ILE A 78 -9.16 -8.86 1.72
N THR A 79 -10.19 -8.16 1.24
CA THR A 79 -10.47 -8.01 -0.18
C THR A 79 -10.37 -6.53 -0.54
N VAL A 80 -9.56 -6.20 -1.55
CA VAL A 80 -9.51 -4.87 -2.18
C VAL A 80 -9.98 -5.02 -3.60
N LYS A 81 -11.00 -4.25 -3.97
CA LYS A 81 -11.57 -4.20 -5.32
C LYS A 81 -11.46 -2.79 -5.86
N ASP A 82 -11.02 -2.64 -7.09
CA ASP A 82 -11.06 -1.38 -7.83
C ASP A 82 -11.79 -1.54 -9.16
N ASN A 83 -12.20 -0.41 -9.75
CA ASN A 83 -12.80 -0.34 -11.06
C ASN A 83 -11.82 0.16 -12.15
N GLY A 84 -10.52 -0.06 -11.95
CA GLY A 84 -9.45 0.33 -12.88
C GLY A 84 -9.36 -0.51 -14.14
N ARG A 85 -8.21 -0.44 -14.83
CA ARG A 85 -7.98 -1.19 -16.08
C ARG A 85 -7.86 -2.71 -15.90
N GLY A 86 -7.55 -3.16 -14.69
CA GLY A 86 -7.14 -4.53 -14.40
C GLY A 86 -5.66 -4.78 -14.71
N ILE A 87 -5.04 -5.68 -13.94
CA ILE A 87 -3.67 -6.14 -14.21
C ILE A 87 -3.67 -6.95 -15.52
N PRO A 88 -2.74 -6.73 -16.47
CA PRO A 88 -2.64 -7.52 -17.68
C PRO A 88 -2.49 -9.01 -17.39
N THR A 89 -3.20 -9.86 -18.14
CA THR A 89 -3.16 -11.32 -18.02
C THR A 89 -2.46 -12.00 -19.20
N ASP A 90 -2.03 -11.22 -20.18
CA ASP A 90 -1.33 -11.69 -21.36
C ASP A 90 0.00 -12.37 -20.99
N TYR A 91 0.48 -13.22 -21.92
CA TYR A 91 1.75 -13.92 -21.74
C TYR A 91 2.94 -12.97 -21.86
N HIS A 92 3.83 -12.99 -20.87
CA HIS A 92 5.05 -12.20 -20.84
C HIS A 92 6.24 -13.05 -21.35
N GLU A 93 6.66 -12.83 -22.61
CA GLU A 93 7.64 -13.67 -23.31
C GLU A 93 8.98 -13.83 -22.57
N LYS A 94 9.51 -12.76 -21.97
CA LYS A 94 10.81 -12.79 -21.28
C LYS A 94 10.77 -13.63 -20.00
N GLU A 95 9.65 -13.60 -19.28
CA GLU A 95 9.50 -14.30 -17.99
C GLU A 95 8.87 -15.69 -18.16
N GLY A 96 8.33 -16.01 -19.36
CA GLY A 96 7.76 -17.34 -19.64
C GLY A 96 6.47 -17.64 -18.89
N LYS A 97 5.73 -16.60 -18.44
CA LYS A 97 4.50 -16.70 -17.64
C LYS A 97 3.57 -15.52 -17.88
N SER A 98 2.37 -15.52 -17.32
CA SER A 98 1.44 -14.39 -17.49
C SER A 98 1.98 -13.12 -16.83
N ALA A 99 1.61 -11.96 -17.36
CA ALA A 99 1.96 -10.67 -16.76
C ALA A 99 1.39 -10.55 -15.32
N LEU A 100 0.20 -11.09 -15.05
CA LEU A 100 -0.38 -11.19 -13.72
C LEU A 100 0.56 -11.95 -12.76
N GLU A 101 1.04 -13.11 -13.17
CA GLU A 101 1.98 -13.89 -12.36
C GLU A 101 3.31 -13.18 -12.18
N VAL A 102 3.82 -12.48 -13.20
CA VAL A 102 5.05 -11.68 -13.09
C VAL A 102 4.89 -10.62 -12.01
N VAL A 103 3.82 -9.83 -12.06
CA VAL A 103 3.56 -8.74 -11.08
C VAL A 103 3.44 -9.27 -9.64
N LEU A 104 2.88 -10.46 -9.46
CA LEU A 104 2.63 -11.03 -8.14
C LEU A 104 3.78 -11.88 -7.60
N THR A 105 4.73 -12.34 -8.45
CA THR A 105 5.80 -13.26 -8.02
C THR A 105 7.22 -12.75 -8.24
N VAL A 106 7.40 -11.67 -8.99
CA VAL A 106 8.73 -11.12 -9.27
C VAL A 106 8.88 -9.77 -8.57
N LEU A 107 9.95 -9.61 -7.78
CA LEU A 107 10.29 -8.32 -7.18
C LEU A 107 10.75 -7.35 -8.27
N HIS A 108 10.43 -6.08 -8.10
CA HIS A 108 10.75 -5.02 -9.06
C HIS A 108 10.15 -5.24 -10.46
N ALA A 109 9.00 -5.92 -10.53
CA ALA A 109 8.21 -6.07 -11.73
C ALA A 109 6.95 -5.22 -11.66
N GLY A 110 6.58 -4.58 -12.77
CA GLY A 110 5.33 -3.81 -12.87
C GLY A 110 5.41 -2.68 -13.89
N GLY A 111 4.24 -2.23 -14.36
CA GLY A 111 4.10 -1.15 -15.34
C GLY A 111 4.55 0.23 -14.85
N LYS A 112 4.80 0.39 -13.55
CA LYS A 112 5.23 1.65 -12.92
C LYS A 112 6.67 2.06 -13.27
N PHE A 113 7.48 1.15 -13.80
CA PHE A 113 8.81 1.46 -14.33
C PHE A 113 8.76 2.05 -15.75
N ASP A 114 7.62 1.93 -16.44
CA ASP A 114 7.42 2.56 -17.74
C ASP A 114 6.72 3.92 -17.58
N LYS A 115 7.45 5.01 -17.86
CA LYS A 115 6.92 6.38 -17.80
C LYS A 115 5.74 6.64 -18.75
N GLY A 116 5.49 5.75 -19.73
CA GLY A 116 4.32 5.81 -20.61
C GLY A 116 3.03 5.34 -19.95
N SER A 117 3.14 4.41 -18.99
CA SER A 117 2.00 3.79 -18.31
C SER A 117 1.54 4.55 -17.06
N TYR A 118 2.48 5.14 -16.31
CA TYR A 118 2.20 5.92 -15.10
C TYR A 118 3.11 7.15 -15.02
N LYS A 119 2.51 8.36 -15.09
CA LYS A 119 3.25 9.62 -14.93
C LYS A 119 3.62 9.91 -13.48
N VAL A 120 2.75 9.51 -12.57
CA VAL A 120 2.90 9.64 -11.11
C VAL A 120 2.46 8.32 -10.49
N SER A 121 3.20 7.81 -9.53
CA SER A 121 2.81 6.65 -8.73
C SER A 121 3.32 6.80 -7.31
N GLY A 122 2.53 6.36 -6.31
CA GLY A 122 2.93 6.27 -4.91
C GLY A 122 3.91 5.12 -4.68
N GLY A 123 3.73 4.01 -5.38
CA GLY A 123 4.60 2.85 -5.29
C GLY A 123 5.91 3.03 -6.06
N LEU A 124 7.00 3.36 -5.35
CA LEU A 124 8.31 3.65 -5.95
C LEU A 124 9.16 2.41 -6.29
N HIS A 125 8.91 1.28 -5.64
CA HIS A 125 9.84 0.14 -5.64
C HIS A 125 9.35 -1.06 -6.47
N GLY A 126 8.07 -1.11 -6.87
CA GLY A 126 7.49 -2.23 -7.63
C GLY A 126 7.53 -3.58 -6.87
N VAL A 127 7.44 -3.54 -5.54
CA VAL A 127 7.52 -4.73 -4.70
C VAL A 127 6.27 -4.97 -3.84
N GLY A 128 5.36 -3.99 -3.73
CA GLY A 128 4.26 -4.00 -2.77
C GLY A 128 3.39 -5.25 -2.84
N VAL A 129 2.70 -5.45 -3.95
CA VAL A 129 1.77 -6.59 -4.07
C VAL A 129 2.47 -7.95 -4.07
N SER A 130 3.70 -8.05 -4.55
CA SER A 130 4.48 -9.28 -4.48
C SER A 130 4.93 -9.58 -3.03
N CYS A 131 5.19 -8.55 -2.22
CA CYS A 131 5.40 -8.71 -0.78
C CYS A 131 4.12 -9.18 -0.07
N VAL A 132 2.94 -8.61 -0.41
CA VAL A 132 1.65 -9.09 0.13
C VAL A 132 1.47 -10.56 -0.18
N ASN A 133 1.73 -10.99 -1.42
CA ASN A 133 1.68 -12.39 -1.83
C ASN A 133 2.64 -13.26 -1.01
N ALA A 134 3.91 -12.86 -0.90
CA ALA A 134 4.92 -13.60 -0.13
C ALA A 134 4.54 -13.78 1.34
N LEU A 135 3.87 -12.79 1.94
CA LEU A 135 3.52 -12.73 3.36
C LEU A 135 2.10 -13.25 3.67
N SER A 136 1.44 -13.85 2.69
CA SER A 136 0.08 -14.38 2.81
C SER A 136 0.04 -15.90 2.64
N THR A 137 -0.80 -16.57 3.43
CA THR A 137 -1.08 -18.01 3.26
C THR A 137 -1.99 -18.29 2.06
N LEU A 138 -2.81 -17.29 1.71
CA LEU A 138 -3.68 -17.30 0.54
C LEU A 138 -3.65 -15.92 -0.09
N LEU A 139 -3.49 -15.86 -1.40
CA LEU A 139 -3.81 -14.70 -2.20
C LEU A 139 -4.57 -15.15 -3.44
N ILE A 140 -5.68 -14.48 -3.73
CA ILE A 140 -6.50 -14.66 -4.92
C ILE A 140 -6.48 -13.36 -5.69
N ALA A 141 -6.01 -13.39 -6.93
CA ALA A 141 -6.12 -12.29 -7.86
C ALA A 141 -7.20 -12.60 -8.88
N GLU A 142 -8.18 -11.72 -9.00
CA GLU A 142 -9.28 -11.80 -9.94
C GLU A 142 -9.30 -10.52 -10.77
N ILE A 143 -9.28 -10.69 -12.08
CA ILE A 143 -9.16 -9.58 -13.03
C ILE A 143 -10.37 -9.57 -13.94
N HIS A 144 -11.16 -8.50 -13.85
CA HIS A 144 -12.22 -8.18 -14.79
C HIS A 144 -11.60 -7.48 -15.99
N SER A 145 -11.39 -8.26 -17.06
CA SER A 145 -10.58 -7.83 -18.19
C SER A 145 -11.41 -7.14 -19.28
N ARG A 146 -10.70 -6.36 -20.10
CA ARG A 146 -11.29 -5.63 -21.23
C ARG A 146 -11.99 -6.53 -22.25
N ASP A 147 -11.61 -7.81 -22.35
CA ASP A 147 -12.21 -8.78 -23.26
C ASP A 147 -13.54 -9.38 -22.74
N GLY A 148 -14.04 -8.88 -21.60
CA GLY A 148 -15.28 -9.32 -20.97
C GLY A 148 -15.16 -10.62 -20.18
N LYS A 149 -13.94 -11.07 -19.90
CA LYS A 149 -13.68 -12.29 -19.12
C LYS A 149 -13.16 -11.96 -17.73
N ILE A 150 -13.47 -12.86 -16.80
CA ILE A 150 -12.90 -12.86 -15.46
C ILE A 150 -11.77 -13.88 -15.42
N TYR A 151 -10.55 -13.38 -15.22
CA TYR A 151 -9.36 -14.20 -15.02
C TYR A 151 -9.06 -14.32 -13.53
N ARG A 152 -8.70 -15.53 -13.10
CA ARG A 152 -8.33 -15.78 -11.70
C ARG A 152 -7.03 -16.57 -11.64
N GLN A 153 -6.19 -16.24 -10.65
CA GLN A 153 -5.04 -17.03 -10.25
C GLN A 153 -4.92 -17.01 -8.74
N THR A 154 -4.52 -18.12 -8.14
CA THR A 154 -4.37 -18.28 -6.70
C THR A 154 -2.91 -18.53 -6.33
N TYR A 155 -2.54 -18.08 -5.12
CA TYR A 155 -1.18 -18.15 -4.62
C TYR A 155 -1.16 -18.53 -3.14
N SER A 156 -0.06 -19.11 -2.70
CA SER A 156 0.23 -19.35 -1.29
C SER A 156 1.70 -19.04 -1.01
N LYS A 157 1.97 -18.18 -0.04
CA LYS A 157 3.33 -17.84 0.41
C LYS A 157 4.26 -17.41 -0.74
N GLY A 158 3.69 -16.66 -1.70
CA GLY A 158 4.43 -16.15 -2.85
C GLY A 158 4.46 -17.08 -4.07
N ALA A 159 4.08 -18.34 -3.94
CA ALA A 159 4.08 -19.30 -5.04
C ALA A 159 2.68 -19.45 -5.66
N PRO A 160 2.53 -19.53 -6.99
CA PRO A 160 1.24 -19.82 -7.63
C PRO A 160 0.79 -21.24 -7.28
N THR A 161 -0.49 -21.38 -6.94
CA THR A 161 -1.14 -22.67 -6.65
C THR A 161 -2.10 -23.10 -7.77
N SER A 162 -2.38 -22.20 -8.71
CA SER A 162 -3.11 -22.47 -9.96
C SER A 162 -2.43 -21.80 -11.14
N GLN A 163 -2.84 -22.18 -12.35
CA GLN A 163 -2.58 -21.37 -13.55
C GLN A 163 -3.58 -20.20 -13.61
N VAL A 164 -3.36 -19.24 -14.51
CA VAL A 164 -4.37 -18.23 -14.84
C VAL A 164 -5.52 -18.92 -15.58
N GLU A 165 -6.72 -18.84 -15.05
CA GLU A 165 -7.91 -19.48 -15.57
C GLU A 165 -9.02 -18.47 -15.83
N VAL A 166 -9.82 -18.70 -16.87
CA VAL A 166 -11.07 -17.96 -17.07
C VAL A 166 -12.15 -18.59 -16.22
N VAL A 167 -12.67 -17.83 -15.26
CA VAL A 167 -13.67 -18.33 -14.30
C VAL A 167 -15.07 -17.78 -14.53
N GLY A 168 -15.24 -16.82 -15.46
CA GLY A 168 -16.52 -16.22 -15.76
C GLY A 168 -16.43 -15.14 -16.82
N GLU A 169 -17.56 -14.45 -17.01
CA GLU A 169 -17.68 -13.26 -17.86
C GLU A 169 -18.07 -12.06 -17.01
N CYS A 170 -17.65 -10.86 -17.44
CA CYS A 170 -17.94 -9.60 -16.77
C CYS A 170 -18.31 -8.50 -17.78
N THR A 171 -19.03 -7.50 -17.30
CA THR A 171 -19.35 -6.28 -18.05
C THR A 171 -18.61 -5.06 -17.52
N ASP A 172 -18.07 -5.20 -16.31
CA ASP A 172 -17.22 -4.21 -15.62
C ASP A 172 -15.72 -4.52 -15.84
N ARG A 173 -14.87 -3.66 -15.33
CA ARG A 173 -13.41 -3.80 -15.37
C ARG A 173 -12.84 -3.53 -14.00
N GLY A 174 -11.69 -4.10 -13.71
CA GLY A 174 -11.01 -3.83 -12.46
C GLY A 174 -10.13 -4.98 -11.98
N THR A 175 -9.57 -4.77 -10.78
CA THR A 175 -8.77 -5.74 -10.06
C THR A 175 -9.42 -6.06 -8.73
N ILE A 176 -9.45 -7.33 -8.36
CA ILE A 176 -9.89 -7.79 -7.04
C ILE A 176 -8.76 -8.63 -6.46
N ILE A 177 -8.18 -8.18 -5.37
CA ILE A 177 -7.15 -8.91 -4.63
C ILE A 177 -7.72 -9.30 -3.27
N THR A 178 -7.83 -10.60 -3.02
CA THR A 178 -8.17 -11.14 -1.70
C THR A 178 -6.96 -11.83 -1.11
N PHE A 179 -6.56 -11.50 0.12
CA PHE A 179 -5.41 -12.13 0.76
C PHE A 179 -5.63 -12.37 2.25
N LYS A 180 -4.94 -13.41 2.76
CA LYS A 180 -4.95 -13.78 4.16
C LYS A 180 -3.52 -13.81 4.69
N PRO A 181 -3.17 -13.00 5.71
CA PRO A 181 -1.81 -12.91 6.21
C PRO A 181 -1.33 -14.24 6.81
N ASP A 182 0.00 -14.47 6.73
CA ASP A 182 0.62 -15.67 7.30
C ASP A 182 0.89 -15.49 8.80
N GLY A 183 0.12 -16.14 9.66
CA GLY A 183 0.29 -16.12 11.11
C GLY A 183 1.64 -16.65 11.61
N SER A 184 2.40 -17.36 10.77
CA SER A 184 3.78 -17.76 11.12
C SER A 184 4.78 -16.58 11.02
N ILE A 185 4.42 -15.51 10.33
CA ILE A 185 5.19 -14.27 10.19
C ILE A 185 4.63 -13.20 11.14
N PHE A 186 3.32 -12.98 11.09
CA PHE A 186 2.61 -12.03 11.96
C PHE A 186 2.23 -12.71 13.27
N THR A 187 3.24 -13.00 14.10
CA THR A 187 3.05 -13.80 15.32
C THR A 187 2.36 -13.04 16.45
N HIS A 188 2.35 -11.70 16.41
CA HIS A 188 1.70 -10.87 17.43
C HIS A 188 0.20 -10.77 17.21
N THR A 189 -0.22 -10.57 15.97
CA THR A 189 -1.64 -10.48 15.57
C THR A 189 -1.77 -10.68 14.07
N THR A 190 -2.87 -11.30 13.67
CA THR A 190 -3.35 -11.34 12.28
C THR A 190 -4.69 -10.62 12.14
N GLU A 191 -5.16 -9.97 13.22
CA GLU A 191 -6.44 -9.29 13.25
C GLU A 191 -6.32 -7.85 12.77
N TYR A 192 -7.10 -7.50 11.76
CA TYR A 192 -7.18 -6.14 11.23
C TYR A 192 -8.09 -5.27 12.09
N LYS A 193 -7.64 -4.05 12.38
CA LYS A 193 -8.40 -3.04 13.11
C LYS A 193 -9.09 -2.10 12.14
N TYR A 194 -10.39 -2.06 12.21
CA TYR A 194 -11.24 -1.21 11.37
C TYR A 194 -10.82 0.26 11.41
N ASP A 195 -10.64 0.82 12.61
CA ASP A 195 -10.35 2.24 12.77
C ASP A 195 -8.99 2.65 12.18
N ILE A 196 -8.01 1.74 12.17
CA ILE A 196 -6.71 1.98 11.53
C ILE A 196 -6.89 2.10 10.02
N LEU A 197 -7.65 1.19 9.40
CA LEU A 197 -7.94 1.23 7.96
C LEU A 197 -8.82 2.43 7.62
N ALA A 198 -9.86 2.71 8.41
CA ALA A 198 -10.75 3.86 8.21
C ALA A 198 -9.99 5.19 8.21
N ASN A 199 -9.05 5.37 9.15
CA ASN A 199 -8.23 6.58 9.21
C ASN A 199 -7.34 6.73 7.95
N ARG A 200 -6.73 5.64 7.49
CA ARG A 200 -5.90 5.68 6.28
C ARG A 200 -6.73 5.95 5.02
N LEU A 201 -7.88 5.30 4.86
CA LEU A 201 -8.75 5.51 3.69
C LEU A 201 -9.32 6.92 3.66
N ARG A 202 -9.68 7.48 4.82
CA ARG A 202 -10.12 8.88 4.96
C ARG A 202 -9.02 9.85 4.51
N GLU A 203 -7.77 9.63 4.97
CA GLU A 203 -6.62 10.42 4.55
C GLU A 203 -6.42 10.34 3.03
N LEU A 204 -6.47 9.14 2.45
CA LEU A 204 -6.34 8.94 1.01
C LEU A 204 -7.46 9.62 0.22
N ALA A 205 -8.70 9.65 0.72
CA ALA A 205 -9.81 10.37 0.07
C ALA A 205 -9.55 11.88 0.02
N PHE A 206 -8.98 12.46 1.07
CA PHE A 206 -8.59 13.89 1.06
C PHE A 206 -7.41 14.17 0.12
N LEU A 207 -6.46 13.27 0.03
CA LEU A 207 -5.30 13.43 -0.84
C LEU A 207 -5.65 13.21 -2.33
N ASN A 208 -6.74 12.50 -2.62
CA ASN A 208 -7.16 12.11 -3.96
C ASN A 208 -8.62 12.54 -4.20
N LYS A 209 -8.84 13.83 -4.35
CA LYS A 209 -10.19 14.40 -4.58
C LYS A 209 -10.92 13.70 -5.73
N GLY A 210 -12.20 13.39 -5.51
CA GLY A 210 -13.05 12.78 -6.53
C GLY A 210 -12.96 11.25 -6.61
N ILE A 211 -12.21 10.60 -5.73
CA ILE A 211 -12.15 9.15 -5.63
C ILE A 211 -13.02 8.68 -4.45
N SER A 212 -13.84 7.65 -4.70
CA SER A 212 -14.66 6.99 -3.71
C SER A 212 -13.88 5.84 -3.06
N LEU A 213 -13.76 5.85 -1.75
CA LEU A 213 -13.10 4.82 -0.95
C LEU A 213 -14.11 4.27 0.06
N ASN A 214 -14.41 2.98 -0.03
CA ASN A 214 -15.39 2.32 0.82
C ASN A 214 -14.69 1.30 1.72
N LEU A 215 -15.05 1.26 2.99
CA LEU A 215 -14.57 0.26 3.93
C LEU A 215 -15.74 -0.53 4.52
N TYR A 216 -15.67 -1.83 4.38
CA TYR A 216 -16.66 -2.77 4.91
C TYR A 216 -15.99 -3.71 5.92
N ASP A 217 -16.58 -3.88 7.10
CA ASP A 217 -16.21 -4.94 8.03
C ASP A 217 -17.37 -5.95 8.09
N LYS A 218 -17.16 -7.12 7.52
CA LYS A 218 -18.14 -8.20 7.49
C LYS A 218 -18.14 -9.03 8.78
N ARG A 219 -17.21 -8.78 9.69
CA ARG A 219 -17.19 -9.45 10.99
C ARG A 219 -18.32 -8.85 11.85
N PRO A 220 -19.27 -9.67 12.33
CA PRO A 220 -20.33 -9.18 13.17
C PRO A 220 -19.78 -8.71 14.53
N ASP A 221 -20.33 -7.62 15.06
CA ASP A 221 -20.12 -7.22 16.45
C ASP A 221 -20.92 -8.11 17.43
N GLU A 222 -20.87 -7.77 18.71
CA GLU A 222 -21.61 -8.49 19.76
C GLU A 222 -23.13 -8.48 19.53
N GLU A 223 -23.68 -7.51 18.78
CA GLU A 223 -25.08 -7.39 18.41
C GLU A 223 -25.40 -8.03 17.04
N GLY A 224 -24.41 -8.60 16.35
CA GLY A 224 -24.56 -9.19 15.02
C GLY A 224 -24.59 -8.18 13.89
N LYS A 225 -24.16 -6.92 14.12
CA LYS A 225 -24.11 -5.86 13.11
C LYS A 225 -22.74 -5.82 12.45
N THR A 226 -22.75 -5.46 11.18
CA THR A 226 -21.55 -5.15 10.40
C THR A 226 -21.30 -3.64 10.37
N ARG A 227 -20.08 -3.23 10.04
CA ARG A 227 -19.69 -1.81 9.98
C ARG A 227 -19.27 -1.44 8.58
N GLU A 228 -19.67 -0.23 8.13
CA GLU A 228 -19.25 0.32 6.85
C GLU A 228 -19.06 1.84 6.96
N ASP A 229 -18.09 2.37 6.22
CA ASP A 229 -17.84 3.80 6.04
C ASP A 229 -17.55 4.09 4.58
N HIS A 230 -17.98 5.27 4.13
CA HIS A 230 -17.72 5.81 2.81
C HIS A 230 -16.90 7.09 2.93
N PHE A 231 -15.77 7.16 2.24
CA PHE A 231 -14.88 8.30 2.22
C PHE A 231 -14.80 8.89 0.82
N TYR A 232 -15.10 10.18 0.73
CA TYR A 232 -15.07 10.94 -0.52
C TYR A 232 -14.80 12.40 -0.21
N SER A 233 -14.02 13.08 -1.03
CA SER A 233 -13.74 14.50 -0.89
C SER A 233 -13.82 15.19 -2.26
N GLU A 234 -14.54 16.31 -2.31
CA GLU A 234 -14.62 17.16 -3.50
C GLU A 234 -13.55 18.26 -3.50
N GLU A 235 -13.22 18.78 -2.31
CA GLU A 235 -12.28 19.89 -2.17
C GLU A 235 -10.86 19.46 -1.75
N GLY A 236 -10.64 18.15 -1.49
CA GLY A 236 -9.30 17.58 -1.22
C GLY A 236 -8.65 18.17 0.03
N LEU A 237 -7.46 18.77 -0.12
CA LEU A 237 -6.68 19.31 1.00
C LEU A 237 -7.40 20.39 1.79
N LYS A 238 -8.35 21.12 1.22
CA LYS A 238 -9.13 22.09 1.98
C LYS A 238 -10.03 21.41 3.01
N GLU A 239 -10.69 20.31 2.63
CA GLU A 239 -11.49 19.52 3.57
C GLU A 239 -10.61 18.83 4.59
N PHE A 240 -9.41 18.39 4.17
CA PHE A 240 -8.46 17.75 5.08
C PHE A 240 -8.00 18.70 6.19
N VAL A 241 -7.68 19.96 5.86
CA VAL A 241 -7.33 20.98 6.87
C VAL A 241 -8.49 21.21 7.84
N LYS A 242 -9.74 21.37 7.33
CA LYS A 242 -10.93 21.50 8.17
C LYS A 242 -11.09 20.30 9.12
N TYR A 243 -10.91 19.10 8.59
CA TYR A 243 -10.99 17.87 9.38
C TYR A 243 -9.94 17.82 10.50
N LEU A 244 -8.69 18.17 10.20
CA LEU A 244 -7.60 18.20 11.17
C LEU A 244 -7.80 19.27 12.24
N ASP A 245 -8.37 20.40 11.91
CA ASP A 245 -8.62 21.52 12.83
C ASP A 245 -9.88 21.36 13.68
N ALA A 246 -10.83 20.52 13.27
CA ALA A 246 -12.12 20.34 13.95
C ALA A 246 -12.03 19.99 15.44
N THR A 247 -10.92 19.43 15.89
CA THR A 247 -10.67 19.02 17.29
C THR A 247 -9.57 19.81 17.98
N ARG A 248 -8.97 20.84 17.31
CA ARG A 248 -7.72 21.46 17.79
C ARG A 248 -7.84 22.93 18.22
N GLY A 249 -8.82 23.66 17.72
CA GLY A 249 -9.00 25.07 18.04
C GLY A 249 -10.06 25.71 17.16
N THR A 250 -10.31 27.00 17.41
CA THR A 250 -11.23 27.80 16.61
C THR A 250 -10.45 28.48 15.48
N PRO A 251 -10.87 28.37 14.22
CA PRO A 251 -10.22 29.11 13.13
C PRO A 251 -10.22 30.62 13.40
N ILE A 252 -9.05 31.27 13.29
CA ILE A 252 -8.91 32.74 13.40
C ILE A 252 -9.45 33.40 12.13
N VAL A 253 -9.27 32.71 10.98
CA VAL A 253 -9.80 33.12 9.67
C VAL A 253 -10.58 31.95 9.10
N GLU A 254 -11.84 32.19 8.73
CA GLU A 254 -12.70 31.14 8.17
C GLU A 254 -12.20 30.61 6.83
N GLN A 255 -11.58 31.49 6.02
CA GLN A 255 -11.09 31.11 4.70
C GLN A 255 -9.79 30.31 4.80
N ILE A 256 -9.78 29.11 4.20
CA ILE A 256 -8.56 28.32 4.02
C ILE A 256 -7.69 28.97 2.95
N ILE A 257 -6.43 29.18 3.26
CA ILE A 257 -5.41 29.58 2.30
C ILE A 257 -5.08 28.35 1.46
N TYR A 258 -5.27 28.45 0.15
CA TYR A 258 -5.09 27.34 -0.77
C TYR A 258 -4.27 27.75 -1.99
N LEU A 259 -3.31 26.94 -2.34
CA LEU A 259 -2.46 27.09 -3.51
C LEU A 259 -2.42 25.76 -4.26
N ASP A 260 -2.71 25.79 -5.57
CA ASP A 260 -2.53 24.70 -6.51
C ASP A 260 -1.72 25.26 -7.69
N THR A 261 -0.52 24.74 -7.89
CA THR A 261 0.42 25.25 -8.88
C THR A 261 1.37 24.16 -9.37
N GLU A 262 2.13 24.48 -10.41
CA GLU A 262 3.19 23.62 -10.93
C GLU A 262 4.51 24.37 -10.93
N LYS A 263 5.57 23.73 -10.47
CA LYS A 263 6.94 24.27 -10.51
C LYS A 263 7.89 23.25 -11.15
N ASN A 264 8.48 23.63 -12.27
CA ASN A 264 9.42 22.76 -13.02
C ASN A 264 8.80 21.40 -13.44
N GLY A 265 7.52 21.36 -13.81
CA GLY A 265 6.81 20.13 -14.16
C GLY A 265 6.36 19.28 -12.96
N VAL A 266 6.52 19.79 -11.72
CA VAL A 266 6.08 19.12 -10.50
C VAL A 266 4.84 19.83 -9.96
N PRO A 267 3.70 19.14 -9.84
CA PRO A 267 2.50 19.71 -9.21
C PRO A 267 2.75 19.93 -7.71
N VAL A 268 2.30 21.05 -7.19
CA VAL A 268 2.41 21.45 -5.79
C VAL A 268 1.06 21.93 -5.30
N GLU A 269 0.52 21.31 -4.30
CA GLU A 269 -0.75 21.69 -3.66
C GLU A 269 -0.50 21.99 -2.18
N VAL A 270 -1.00 23.12 -1.68
CA VAL A 270 -0.85 23.54 -0.29
C VAL A 270 -2.19 24.07 0.21
N ALA A 271 -2.60 23.59 1.39
CA ALA A 271 -3.73 24.13 2.13
C ALA A 271 -3.29 24.46 3.57
N MET A 272 -3.68 25.61 4.10
CA MET A 272 -3.38 25.99 5.47
C MET A 272 -4.49 26.82 6.09
N GLN A 273 -4.64 26.69 7.39
CA GLN A 273 -5.55 27.48 8.21
C GLN A 273 -4.89 27.85 9.52
N TYR A 274 -5.15 29.06 10.02
CA TYR A 274 -4.72 29.50 11.34
C TYR A 274 -5.86 29.35 12.34
N ASN A 275 -5.55 28.76 13.48
CA ASN A 275 -6.47 28.63 14.62
C ASN A 275 -5.88 29.27 15.88
N ASP A 276 -6.65 29.32 16.96
CA ASP A 276 -6.28 29.92 18.23
C ASP A 276 -5.45 28.99 19.15
N SER A 277 -5.07 27.79 18.66
CA SER A 277 -4.18 26.90 19.41
C SER A 277 -2.73 27.35 19.34
N PHE A 278 -1.93 26.97 20.37
CA PHE A 278 -0.49 27.25 20.41
C PHE A 278 0.36 26.14 19.80
N SER A 279 -0.27 25.14 19.18
CA SER A 279 0.40 23.99 18.56
C SER A 279 0.36 24.08 17.04
N GLU A 280 1.50 23.88 16.39
CA GLU A 280 1.60 23.72 14.95
C GLU A 280 1.26 22.27 14.55
N ASN A 281 0.55 22.10 13.44
CA ASN A 281 0.22 20.80 12.87
C ASN A 281 0.49 20.83 11.37
N VAL A 282 1.63 20.29 10.95
CA VAL A 282 2.05 20.28 9.56
C VAL A 282 2.13 18.84 9.07
N HIS A 283 1.47 18.59 7.94
CA HIS A 283 1.53 17.32 7.22
C HIS A 283 2.10 17.58 5.83
N SER A 284 3.02 16.76 5.40
CA SER A 284 3.58 16.83 4.06
C SER A 284 3.54 15.47 3.36
N TYR A 285 3.29 15.49 2.06
CA TYR A 285 3.09 14.29 1.26
C TYR A 285 3.84 14.41 -0.07
N VAL A 286 4.35 13.29 -0.55
CA VAL A 286 4.85 13.14 -1.91
C VAL A 286 4.18 11.93 -2.52
N ASN A 287 3.41 12.12 -3.60
CA ASN A 287 2.63 11.07 -4.24
C ASN A 287 1.77 10.26 -3.22
N ASN A 288 1.04 10.96 -2.33
CA ASN A 288 0.20 10.40 -1.26
C ASN A 288 0.92 9.66 -0.13
N ILE A 289 2.26 9.63 -0.15
CA ILE A 289 3.06 9.08 0.94
C ILE A 289 3.40 10.21 1.91
N ASN A 290 3.02 10.03 3.18
CA ASN A 290 3.36 10.97 4.24
C ASN A 290 4.88 11.03 4.40
N THR A 291 5.45 12.24 4.34
CA THR A 291 6.87 12.46 4.54
C THR A 291 7.13 12.90 5.98
N CYS A 292 8.14 12.34 6.63
CA CYS A 292 8.51 12.76 7.98
C CYS A 292 9.08 14.19 7.92
N LEU A 293 8.47 15.13 8.64
CA LEU A 293 8.88 16.54 8.72
C LEU A 293 10.36 16.77 9.04
N LEU A 294 10.97 15.86 9.82
CA LEU A 294 12.38 15.94 10.23
C LEU A 294 13.40 15.88 9.09
N TYR A 295 12.98 15.41 7.89
CA TYR A 295 13.91 15.18 6.78
C TYR A 295 13.55 15.91 5.48
N THR A 296 12.40 16.59 5.41
CA THR A 296 11.87 17.10 4.13
C THR A 296 11.62 18.60 4.08
N SER A 297 11.57 19.28 5.21
CA SER A 297 11.47 20.73 5.27
C SER A 297 12.71 21.27 5.97
N PRO A 298 13.74 21.72 5.22
CA PRO A 298 14.81 22.47 5.85
C PRO A 298 14.18 23.69 6.52
N SER A 299 14.42 23.85 7.81
CA SER A 299 14.02 25.05 8.53
C SER A 299 14.64 26.26 7.81
N PRO A 300 13.96 27.42 7.75
CA PRO A 300 14.59 28.63 7.27
C PRO A 300 15.92 28.95 7.96
N ARG A 301 16.17 28.38 9.15
CA ARG A 301 17.45 28.49 9.86
C ARG A 301 18.56 27.59 9.29
N ASP A 302 18.18 26.51 8.60
CA ASP A 302 19.16 25.56 8.01
C ASP A 302 19.73 26.07 6.67
N VAL A 303 19.13 27.13 6.11
CA VAL A 303 19.54 27.75 4.84
C VAL A 303 20.58 28.87 5.05
N GLU A 304 20.74 29.37 6.27
CA GLU A 304 21.69 30.45 6.58
C GLU A 304 23.11 29.95 6.92
N GLU A 305 23.34 28.62 7.06
CA GLU A 305 24.65 28.05 7.42
C GLU A 305 25.35 27.29 6.27
N SER A 306 24.93 27.46 5.00
CA SER A 306 25.56 26.81 3.85
C SER A 306 26.18 27.79 2.85
#